data_34489f8c478b3f17d9f9291ecd4bb91e
#
_entry.id   34489f8c478b3f17d9f9291ecd4bb91e
#
_cell.length_a   1.000
_cell.length_b   1.000
_cell.length_c   1.000
_cell.angle_alpha   90.00
_cell.angle_beta   90.00
_cell.angle_gamma   90.00
#
_symmetry.space_group_name_H-M   'P 1'
#
loop_
_entity.id
_entity.type
_entity.pdbx_description
1 polymer ?
#
loop_
_entity_poly.entity_id
_entity_poly.type
_entity_poly.pdbx_seq_one_letter_code
_entity_poly.pdbx_strand_id
1 'polypeptide(L)' 'KNVLRKIVLGNDPEELIKGNQRVSYLVKGGSWFGSFIQNQDGAATNDYSLVTCTVVPGFKFEEFELLIKGEER' A
#
# COMPACT_ATOMS: atom_id res chain seq x y z
N LYS A 1 -5.62 4.01 19.22
CA LYS A 1 -6.84 3.72 18.47
C LYS A 1 -6.53 3.23 17.08
N ASN A 2 -7.15 2.17 16.69
CA ASN A 2 -6.87 1.57 15.40
C ASN A 2 -7.80 2.13 14.36
N VAL A 3 -7.21 2.78 13.37
CA VAL A 3 -7.97 3.35 12.28
C VAL A 3 -7.45 2.77 10.98
N LEU A 4 -8.34 2.18 10.22
CA LEU A 4 -7.97 1.64 8.92
C LEU A 4 -8.16 2.72 7.86
N ARG A 5 -7.10 2.95 7.11
CA ARG A 5 -7.12 3.94 6.06
C ARG A 5 -6.75 3.28 4.75
N LYS A 6 -7.53 3.55 3.74
CA LYS A 6 -7.31 2.96 2.43
C LYS A 6 -6.85 4.04 1.46
N ILE A 7 -5.73 3.79 0.84
CA ILE A 7 -5.15 4.71 -0.15
C ILE A 7 -5.02 3.95 -1.45
N VAL A 8 -5.44 4.55 -2.54
CA VAL A 8 -5.34 3.94 -3.85
C VAL A 8 -4.18 4.58 -4.59
N LEU A 9 -3.21 3.77 -4.96
CA LEU A 9 -2.08 4.23 -5.76
C LEU A 9 -2.37 3.92 -7.21
N GLY A 10 -2.21 4.93 -8.05
CA GLY A 10 -2.46 4.75 -9.46
C GLY A 10 -2.03 5.97 -10.24
N ASN A 11 -2.18 5.86 -11.55
CA ASN A 11 -1.76 6.95 -12.43
C ASN A 11 -2.80 7.33 -13.44
N ASP A 12 -4.07 7.07 -13.15
CA ASP A 12 -5.15 7.49 -14.03
C ASP A 12 -5.31 9.00 -13.90
N PRO A 13 -5.11 9.76 -14.98
CA PRO A 13 -5.14 11.21 -14.87
C PRO A 13 -6.46 11.75 -14.31
N GLU A 14 -7.57 11.16 -14.68
CA GLU A 14 -8.85 11.63 -14.16
C GLU A 14 -8.97 11.38 -12.68
N GLU A 15 -8.56 10.20 -12.24
CA GLU A 15 -8.67 9.89 -10.82
C GLU A 15 -7.68 10.69 -9.99
N LEU A 16 -6.52 11.00 -10.56
CA LEU A 16 -5.56 11.84 -9.86
C LEU A 16 -6.12 13.24 -9.65
N ILE A 17 -6.75 13.79 -10.67
CA ILE A 17 -7.34 15.13 -10.57
C ILE A 17 -8.45 15.15 -9.53
N LYS A 18 -9.25 14.11 -9.49
CA LYS A 18 -10.34 14.04 -8.53
C LYS A 18 -9.88 13.76 -7.11
N GLY A 19 -8.61 13.37 -6.95
CA GLY A 19 -8.11 13.06 -5.64
C GLY A 19 -8.40 11.65 -5.17
N ASN A 20 -8.86 10.79 -6.07
CA ASN A 20 -9.19 9.42 -5.71
C ASN A 20 -7.98 8.49 -5.76
N GLN A 21 -6.92 8.92 -6.42
CA GLN A 21 -5.69 8.14 -6.52
C GLN A 21 -4.52 9.02 -6.22
N ARG A 22 -3.42 8.38 -5.83
CA ARG A 22 -2.16 9.06 -5.61
C ARG A 22 -1.06 8.30 -6.29
N VAL A 23 -0.09 9.04 -6.82
CA VAL A 23 1.06 8.39 -7.43
C VAL A 23 1.98 7.81 -6.36
N SER A 24 2.04 8.45 -5.21
CA SER A 24 2.88 8.00 -4.12
C SER A 24 2.19 8.32 -2.81
N TYR A 25 2.64 7.65 -1.77
CA TYR A 25 2.07 7.87 -0.45
C TYR A 25 3.14 7.61 0.59
N LEU A 26 3.20 8.47 1.58
CA LEU A 26 4.16 8.34 2.66
C LEU A 26 3.51 7.62 3.83
N VAL A 27 4.13 6.53 4.25
CA VAL A 27 3.71 5.80 5.42
C VAL A 27 4.65 6.15 6.55
N LYS A 28 4.11 6.70 7.60
CA LYS A 28 4.93 7.12 8.73
C LYS A 28 5.44 5.92 9.49
N GLY A 29 6.60 6.09 10.10
CA GLY A 29 7.16 5.06 10.92
C GLY A 29 6.22 4.68 12.05
N GLY A 30 6.25 3.43 12.43
CA GLY A 30 5.39 2.94 13.48
C GLY A 30 4.02 2.52 13.02
N SER A 31 3.75 2.62 11.73
CA SER A 31 2.45 2.23 11.20
C SER A 31 2.52 0.86 10.56
N TRP A 32 1.49 0.07 10.77
CA TRP A 32 1.32 -1.18 10.04
C TRP A 32 0.65 -0.88 8.71
N PHE A 33 1.09 -1.55 7.66
CA PHE A 33 0.44 -1.36 6.38
C PHE A 33 0.60 -2.61 5.53
N GLY A 34 -0.25 -2.73 4.57
CA GLY A 34 -0.17 -3.79 3.58
C GLY A 34 -0.72 -3.28 2.27
N SER A 35 -0.58 -4.08 1.24
CA SER A 35 -1.05 -3.67 -0.06
C SER A 35 -1.62 -4.87 -0.81
N PHE A 36 -2.48 -4.57 -1.75
CA PHE A 36 -3.04 -5.61 -2.61
C PHE A 36 -3.48 -4.95 -3.90
N ILE A 37 -3.61 -5.77 -4.94
CA ILE A 37 -4.07 -5.27 -6.22
C ILE A 37 -5.59 -5.23 -6.20
N GLN A 38 -6.13 -4.06 -6.52
CA GLN A 38 -7.57 -3.91 -6.54
C GLN A 38 -8.07 -4.26 -7.93
N ASN A 39 -8.80 -5.36 -8.02
CA ASN A 39 -9.41 -5.78 -9.26
C ASN A 39 -10.77 -5.17 -9.39
N GLN A 40 -11.04 -4.66 -10.56
CA GLN A 40 -12.37 -4.16 -10.88
C GLN A 40 -12.97 -5.03 -11.94
N ASP A 41 -14.28 -5.23 -11.83
CA ASP A 41 -15.02 -5.91 -12.89
C ASP A 41 -14.54 -7.32 -13.13
N GLY A 42 -14.09 -7.99 -12.09
CA GLY A 42 -13.61 -9.33 -12.28
C GLY A 42 -12.47 -9.41 -13.26
N ALA A 43 -11.57 -8.47 -13.19
CA ALA A 43 -10.49 -8.33 -14.12
C ALA A 43 -9.69 -9.61 -14.28
N ALA A 44 -8.89 -9.64 -15.32
CA ALA A 44 -8.09 -10.80 -15.65
C ALA A 44 -7.18 -11.18 -14.50
N THR A 45 -6.92 -12.46 -14.38
CA THR A 45 -6.08 -12.96 -13.32
C THR A 45 -4.61 -12.66 -13.57
N ASN A 46 -4.26 -12.17 -14.76
CA ASN A 46 -2.87 -11.89 -15.11
C ASN A 46 -2.47 -10.46 -14.84
N ASP A 47 -3.34 -9.68 -14.23
CA ASP A 47 -3.01 -8.29 -13.95
C ASP A 47 -1.92 -8.20 -12.92
N TYR A 48 -1.12 -7.15 -13.04
CA TYR A 48 -0.07 -6.89 -12.07
C TYR A 48 0.10 -5.40 -11.90
N SER A 49 0.75 -5.04 -10.83
CA SER A 49 1.13 -3.64 -10.56
C SER A 49 2.57 -3.62 -10.12
N LEU A 50 3.27 -2.59 -10.54
CA LEU A 50 4.65 -2.41 -10.14
C LEU A 50 4.74 -1.17 -9.28
N VAL A 51 5.29 -1.34 -8.10
CA VAL A 51 5.48 -0.22 -7.19
C VAL A 51 6.90 -0.27 -6.67
N THR A 52 7.37 0.86 -6.20
CA THR A 52 8.66 0.94 -5.55
C THR A 52 8.47 1.46 -4.15
N CYS A 53 9.42 1.14 -3.30
CA CYS A 53 9.36 1.50 -1.91
C CYS A 53 10.69 2.12 -1.50
N THR A 54 10.65 3.39 -1.11
CA THR A 54 11.83 4.07 -0.62
C THR A 54 11.73 4.16 0.89
N VAL A 55 12.76 3.70 1.58
CA VAL A 55 12.74 3.63 3.04
C VAL A 55 13.81 4.53 3.60
N VAL A 56 13.42 5.38 4.54
CA VAL A 56 14.34 6.35 5.16
C VAL A 56 14.18 6.26 6.67
N PRO A 57 15.25 6.05 7.38
CA PRO A 57 16.57 5.64 6.92
C PRO A 57 16.55 4.27 6.29
N GLY A 58 17.63 3.87 5.66
CA GLY A 58 17.64 2.66 4.85
C GLY A 58 17.02 1.46 5.53
N PHE A 59 16.47 0.60 4.72
CA PHE A 59 15.77 -0.58 5.21
C PHE A 59 16.74 -1.52 5.93
N LYS A 60 16.27 -2.06 7.06
CA LYS A 60 17.01 -3.06 7.81
C LYS A 60 16.05 -4.16 8.21
N PHE A 61 16.49 -5.40 8.00
CA PHE A 61 15.65 -6.53 8.39
C PHE A 61 15.41 -6.58 9.89
N GLU A 62 16.33 -6.05 10.68
CA GLU A 62 16.13 -6.04 12.12
C GLU A 62 14.93 -5.24 12.53
N GLU A 63 14.55 -4.29 11.69
CA GLU A 63 13.41 -3.42 12.01
C GLU A 63 12.15 -3.83 11.26
N PHE A 64 12.21 -4.94 10.56
CA PHE A 64 11.09 -5.41 9.77
C PHE A 64 10.26 -6.40 10.59
N GLU A 65 8.96 -6.19 10.59
CA GLU A 65 8.06 -7.09 11.28
C GLU A 65 6.93 -7.43 10.34
N LEU A 66 6.47 -8.66 10.44
CA LEU A 66 5.38 -9.14 9.62
C LEU A 66 4.30 -9.67 10.51
N LEU A 67 3.10 -9.14 10.34
CA LEU A 67 1.96 -9.61 11.12
C LEU A 67 1.34 -10.80 10.39
N ILE A 68 1.40 -11.95 11.03
CA ILE A 68 0.90 -13.17 10.44
C ILE A 68 -0.46 -13.46 11.03
N LYS A 69 -1.39 -13.84 10.16
CA LYS A 69 -2.74 -14.14 10.60
C LYS A 69 -2.69 -15.19 11.71
N GLY A 70 -3.39 -14.91 12.79
CA GLY A 70 -3.40 -15.81 13.93
C GLY A 70 -2.43 -15.42 15.01
N GLU A 71 -1.51 -14.54 14.72
CA GLU A 71 -0.58 -14.02 15.72
C GLU A 71 -1.00 -12.61 16.07
N GLU A 72 -1.75 -12.48 17.10
CA GLU A 72 -2.23 -11.17 17.48
C GLU A 72 -1.41 -10.59 18.59
N ARG A 73 -1.21 -9.31 18.52
CA ARG A 73 -0.37 -8.61 19.46
C ARG A 73 -1.12 -7.58 20.23
#